data_0e99047576dabc61428602b0616cc9a7
#
_entry.id   0e99047576dabc61428602b0616cc9a7
#
_cell.length_a   1.000
_cell.length_b   1.000
_cell.length_c   1.000
_cell.angle_alpha   90.00
_cell.angle_beta   90.00
_cell.angle_gamma   90.00
#
_symmetry.space_group_name_H-M   'P 1'
#
loop_
_entity.id
_entity.type
_entity.pdbx_description
1 polymer ?
#
loop_
_entity_poly.entity_id
_entity_poly.type
_entity_poly.pdbx_seq_one_letter_code
_entity_poly.pdbx_strand_id
1 'polypeptide(L)'
;MDWVNNLFSVHSSIQTVVILSIIIAFGLAIGKVKIMGISLGIAFVFFVGILAGHLGLSIDPTVLDYAETFGLAMFVYCLGLHVGPNFFGSLRHEGMSQNMWSLAVIVIGTLFSLLLIPLTGINLPDMLGLLCGATTNTPALGAATQALSHLGMSSGTVALATAVTYPLGVLGVIIAMMLLRKLFVKPADLEVKTAESNDHTYIAEFKVVNPATSGKSIASVSDMTHLKFIISRIWRGNEVIVPNAETTLLVDDDLLVITTKEDEGAMEILFGKKINKDWNEEAIDWNAIDTQVESRVLVLTRTELNGKRLGELHLRKSYGVNVSRVLRGDMKLLATSDLRLQYGDRVTVVGQHEAVNHVESYFGNSVKTLNEPNIGSILFGIFLGLAIGTIPISIPGMESSVRLGIAGGPIIMGIIVGALGPKMHFISYTTQSASLMLRKLGLSLYLACLGLDAGKDFFDTVMRPQGLLWIGIGALITIIPVLIVGLIALKTKKFDFGTICGILCGSMANPMALGYANDTIKGDTASISYASVYPLGMFLRVIIAQIIVMFFAT
;
A
#
# COMPACT_ATOMS: atom_id res chain seq x y z
N MET A 1 34.72 3.15 -33.87
CA MET A 1 34.36 3.88 -32.64
C MET A 1 33.37 5.01 -32.88
N ASP A 2 33.23 5.53 -34.11
CA ASP A 2 32.33 6.65 -34.41
C ASP A 2 30.83 6.38 -34.11
N TRP A 3 30.36 5.15 -34.32
CA TRP A 3 28.99 4.80 -34.01
C TRP A 3 28.69 4.83 -32.50
N VAL A 4 29.67 4.48 -31.65
CA VAL A 4 29.51 4.57 -30.17
C VAL A 4 29.44 6.04 -29.75
N ASN A 5 30.35 6.88 -30.30
CA ASN A 5 30.31 8.31 -30.02
C ASN A 5 28.99 8.94 -30.47
N ASN A 6 28.50 8.59 -31.67
CA ASN A 6 27.21 9.07 -32.16
C ASN A 6 26.03 8.62 -31.29
N LEU A 7 26.12 7.43 -30.65
CA LEU A 7 25.08 6.91 -29.77
C LEU A 7 24.93 7.72 -28.47
N PHE A 8 26.00 8.37 -28.01
CA PHE A 8 26.02 9.12 -26.76
C PHE A 8 26.11 10.65 -26.91
N SER A 9 26.49 11.16 -28.08
CA SER A 9 26.71 12.60 -28.32
C SER A 9 25.64 13.27 -29.17
N VAL A 10 24.85 12.51 -29.93
CA VAL A 10 23.80 13.06 -30.79
C VAL A 10 22.46 13.00 -30.09
N HIS A 11 21.82 14.16 -29.83
CA HIS A 11 20.47 14.24 -29.28
C HIS A 11 19.46 13.57 -30.22
N SER A 12 19.22 12.28 -30.00
CA SER A 12 18.30 11.45 -30.78
C SER A 12 17.41 10.64 -29.86
N SER A 13 16.25 10.20 -30.37
CA SER A 13 15.35 9.32 -29.62
C SER A 13 16.03 8.00 -29.22
N ILE A 14 16.94 7.48 -30.07
CA ILE A 14 17.71 6.25 -29.78
C ILE A 14 18.65 6.48 -28.59
N GLN A 15 19.39 7.59 -28.60
CA GLN A 15 20.27 7.98 -27.51
C GLN A 15 19.50 8.08 -26.20
N THR A 16 18.34 8.74 -26.20
CA THR A 16 17.50 8.87 -25.02
C THR A 16 17.11 7.51 -24.44
N VAL A 17 16.63 6.59 -25.28
CA VAL A 17 16.27 5.23 -24.84
C VAL A 17 17.48 4.50 -24.26
N VAL A 18 18.63 4.59 -24.89
CA VAL A 18 19.88 3.93 -24.43
C VAL A 18 20.32 4.50 -23.07
N ILE A 19 20.41 5.82 -22.95
CA ILE A 19 20.87 6.47 -21.70
C ILE A 19 19.90 6.13 -20.56
N LEU A 20 18.60 6.32 -20.74
CA LEU A 20 17.61 6.01 -19.70
C LEU A 20 17.60 4.52 -19.35
N SER A 21 17.73 3.61 -20.33
CA SER A 21 17.80 2.17 -20.06
C SER A 21 19.03 1.80 -19.24
N ILE A 22 20.19 2.38 -19.53
CA ILE A 22 21.42 2.16 -18.77
C ILE A 22 21.25 2.69 -17.34
N ILE A 23 20.79 3.92 -17.15
CA ILE A 23 20.57 4.51 -15.82
C ILE A 23 19.63 3.64 -14.99
N ILE A 24 18.50 3.22 -15.58
CA ILE A 24 17.50 2.39 -14.88
C ILE A 24 18.08 1.02 -14.55
N ALA A 25 18.74 0.36 -15.50
CA ALA A 25 19.28 -0.99 -15.30
C ALA A 25 20.36 -1.00 -14.20
N PHE A 26 21.33 -0.08 -14.27
CA PHE A 26 22.37 0.03 -13.24
C PHE A 26 21.80 0.47 -11.89
N GLY A 27 20.87 1.43 -11.87
CA GLY A 27 20.23 1.89 -10.66
C GLY A 27 19.46 0.77 -9.93
N LEU A 28 18.71 -0.04 -10.68
CA LEU A 28 17.99 -1.20 -10.13
C LEU A 28 18.95 -2.33 -9.68
N ALA A 29 20.07 -2.54 -10.39
CA ALA A 29 21.06 -3.53 -10.02
C ALA A 29 21.78 -3.15 -8.71
N ILE A 30 22.27 -1.93 -8.60
CA ILE A 30 22.94 -1.42 -7.40
C ILE A 30 21.94 -1.29 -6.25
N GLY A 31 20.69 -0.91 -6.54
CA GLY A 31 19.62 -0.82 -5.54
C GLY A 31 19.31 -2.11 -4.80
N LYS A 32 19.72 -3.27 -5.32
CA LYS A 32 19.61 -4.57 -4.62
C LYS A 32 20.70 -4.78 -3.57
N VAL A 33 21.80 -4.01 -3.63
CA VAL A 33 22.91 -4.13 -2.68
C VAL A 33 22.45 -3.62 -1.32
N LYS A 34 22.64 -4.44 -0.28
CA LYS A 34 22.36 -4.06 1.11
C LYS A 34 23.64 -3.52 1.75
N ILE A 35 23.60 -2.29 2.22
CA ILE A 35 24.68 -1.69 3.00
C ILE A 35 24.19 -1.62 4.45
N MET A 36 24.89 -2.31 5.35
CA MET A 36 24.49 -2.45 6.77
C MET A 36 23.05 -2.98 6.96
N GLY A 37 22.59 -3.88 6.06
CA GLY A 37 21.25 -4.45 6.09
C GLY A 37 20.18 -3.59 5.40
N ILE A 38 20.47 -2.34 4.98
CA ILE A 38 19.54 -1.40 4.36
C ILE A 38 19.82 -1.34 2.87
N SER A 39 18.77 -1.41 2.05
CA SER A 39 18.82 -1.24 0.59
C SER A 39 18.03 0.01 0.21
N LEU A 40 18.60 0.88 -0.61
CA LEU A 40 17.90 2.05 -1.16
C LEU A 40 16.94 1.67 -2.30
N GLY A 41 16.97 0.42 -2.76
CA GLY A 41 16.03 -0.10 -3.75
C GLY A 41 16.00 0.74 -5.02
N ILE A 42 14.80 1.02 -5.53
CA ILE A 42 14.57 1.77 -6.77
C ILE A 42 15.07 3.22 -6.71
N ALA A 43 15.25 3.80 -5.51
CA ALA A 43 15.76 5.15 -5.34
C ALA A 43 17.21 5.29 -5.86
N PHE A 44 17.96 4.19 -5.97
CA PHE A 44 19.30 4.21 -6.58
C PHE A 44 19.29 4.64 -8.05
N VAL A 45 18.18 4.47 -8.77
CA VAL A 45 18.03 4.98 -10.15
C VAL A 45 18.25 6.49 -10.19
N PHE A 46 17.74 7.22 -9.20
CA PHE A 46 17.94 8.66 -9.07
C PHE A 46 19.43 9.03 -8.94
N PHE A 47 20.15 8.33 -8.06
CA PHE A 47 21.58 8.60 -7.86
C PHE A 47 22.46 8.21 -9.06
N VAL A 48 22.10 7.12 -9.77
CA VAL A 48 22.78 6.78 -11.04
C VAL A 48 22.48 7.83 -12.12
N GLY A 49 21.24 8.36 -12.16
CA GLY A 49 20.88 9.50 -13.00
C GLY A 49 21.73 10.74 -12.70
N ILE A 50 21.87 11.09 -11.42
CA ILE A 50 22.73 12.21 -10.96
C ILE A 50 24.18 12.00 -11.43
N LEU A 51 24.73 10.80 -11.24
CA LEU A 51 26.09 10.50 -11.69
C LEU A 51 26.23 10.63 -13.22
N ALA A 52 25.24 10.15 -13.97
CA ALA A 52 25.21 10.24 -15.42
C ALA A 52 25.19 11.72 -15.90
N GLY A 53 24.34 12.56 -15.28
CA GLY A 53 24.28 14.00 -15.55
C GLY A 53 25.57 14.71 -15.19
N HIS A 54 26.23 14.37 -14.08
CA HIS A 54 27.52 14.90 -13.68
C HIS A 54 28.63 14.51 -14.67
N LEU A 55 28.59 13.30 -15.23
CA LEU A 55 29.53 12.85 -16.27
C LEU A 55 29.28 13.51 -17.65
N GLY A 56 28.31 14.44 -17.72
CA GLY A 56 28.01 15.20 -18.94
C GLY A 56 27.05 14.49 -19.90
N LEU A 57 26.44 13.37 -19.52
CA LEU A 57 25.38 12.77 -20.32
C LEU A 57 24.15 13.68 -20.30
N SER A 58 23.63 13.97 -21.50
CA SER A 58 22.43 14.78 -21.67
C SER A 58 21.54 14.17 -22.75
N ILE A 59 20.26 14.43 -22.67
CA ILE A 59 19.26 14.03 -23.68
C ILE A 59 18.48 15.27 -24.10
N ASP A 60 17.72 15.15 -25.20
CA ASP A 60 16.88 16.25 -25.66
C ASP A 60 15.90 16.68 -24.53
N PRO A 61 15.85 17.98 -24.18
CA PRO A 61 15.04 18.48 -23.08
C PRO A 61 13.53 18.17 -23.23
N THR A 62 13.01 18.20 -24.46
CA THR A 62 11.59 17.93 -24.74
C THR A 62 11.25 16.46 -24.49
N VAL A 63 12.17 15.57 -24.89
CA VAL A 63 12.00 14.11 -24.66
C VAL A 63 12.19 13.77 -23.19
N LEU A 64 13.09 14.49 -22.50
CA LEU A 64 13.29 14.36 -21.05
C LEU A 64 12.00 14.71 -20.29
N ASP A 65 11.42 15.88 -20.57
CA ASP A 65 10.18 16.35 -19.94
C ASP A 65 9.00 15.40 -20.21
N TYR A 66 8.86 14.93 -21.46
CA TYR A 66 7.85 13.92 -21.80
C TYR A 66 8.02 12.61 -20.99
N ALA A 67 9.25 12.09 -20.94
CA ALA A 67 9.53 10.85 -20.24
C ALA A 67 9.33 10.98 -18.72
N GLU A 68 9.72 12.12 -18.15
CA GLU A 68 9.50 12.46 -16.75
C GLU A 68 8.02 12.54 -16.41
N THR A 69 7.26 13.32 -17.19
CA THR A 69 5.82 13.52 -17.03
C THR A 69 5.05 12.20 -17.16
N PHE A 70 5.33 11.41 -18.20
CA PHE A 70 4.69 10.13 -18.43
C PHE A 70 5.02 9.12 -17.32
N GLY A 71 6.30 9.06 -16.92
CA GLY A 71 6.77 8.22 -15.82
C GLY A 71 6.07 8.56 -14.50
N LEU A 72 5.98 9.83 -14.16
CA LEU A 72 5.30 10.32 -12.96
C LEU A 72 3.82 9.98 -12.97
N ALA A 73 3.09 10.31 -14.05
CA ALA A 73 1.65 10.05 -14.16
C ALA A 73 1.33 8.56 -14.02
N MET A 74 2.09 7.69 -14.71
CA MET A 74 1.94 6.24 -14.62
C MET A 74 2.23 5.74 -13.20
N PHE A 75 3.30 6.22 -12.58
CA PHE A 75 3.69 5.84 -11.21
C PHE A 75 2.60 6.19 -10.20
N VAL A 76 2.14 7.45 -10.19
CA VAL A 76 1.18 7.91 -9.16
C VAL A 76 -0.22 7.34 -9.38
N TYR A 77 -0.64 7.11 -10.63
CA TYR A 77 -1.90 6.43 -10.93
C TYR A 77 -1.90 4.98 -10.44
N CYS A 78 -0.86 4.21 -10.79
CA CYS A 78 -0.73 2.82 -10.33
C CYS A 78 -0.59 2.74 -8.81
N LEU A 79 0.06 3.72 -8.18
CA LEU A 79 0.11 3.85 -6.73
C LEU A 79 -1.29 4.05 -6.15
N GLY A 80 -2.07 5.00 -6.70
CA GLY A 80 -3.46 5.24 -6.30
C GLY A 80 -4.35 4.01 -6.47
N LEU A 81 -4.20 3.31 -7.58
CA LEU A 81 -4.95 2.08 -7.87
C LEU A 81 -4.66 0.97 -6.83
N HIS A 82 -3.39 0.82 -6.45
CA HIS A 82 -2.97 -0.15 -5.43
C HIS A 82 -3.50 0.17 -4.03
N VAL A 83 -3.51 1.44 -3.68
CA VAL A 83 -3.91 1.96 -2.37
C VAL A 83 -5.43 2.04 -2.22
N GLY A 84 -6.15 2.30 -3.33
CA GLY A 84 -7.59 2.58 -3.37
C GLY A 84 -8.47 1.62 -2.59
N PRO A 85 -8.35 0.29 -2.73
CA PRO A 85 -9.21 -0.67 -2.04
C PRO A 85 -9.24 -0.50 -0.52
N ASN A 86 -8.09 -0.16 0.07
CA ASN A 86 -7.93 -0.02 1.52
C ASN A 86 -8.08 1.42 2.01
N PHE A 87 -8.08 2.41 1.11
CA PHE A 87 -8.06 3.83 1.47
C PHE A 87 -9.23 4.22 2.36
N PHE A 88 -10.47 3.90 1.95
CA PHE A 88 -11.65 4.23 2.75
C PHE A 88 -11.83 3.33 3.98
N GLY A 89 -11.29 2.12 3.96
CA GLY A 89 -11.25 1.21 5.11
C GLY A 89 -10.34 1.74 6.22
N SER A 90 -9.16 2.24 5.85
CA SER A 90 -8.19 2.79 6.80
C SER A 90 -8.66 4.08 7.49
N LEU A 91 -9.69 4.74 6.95
CA LEU A 91 -10.32 5.93 7.57
C LEU A 91 -11.42 5.58 8.57
N ARG A 92 -11.68 4.30 8.86
CA ARG A 92 -12.72 3.86 9.80
C ARG A 92 -12.10 3.23 11.04
N HIS A 93 -12.79 3.39 12.20
CA HIS A 93 -12.45 2.76 13.49
C HIS A 93 -10.96 2.91 13.91
N GLU A 94 -10.24 1.83 14.08
CA GLU A 94 -8.85 1.82 14.57
C GLU A 94 -7.86 2.47 13.62
N GLY A 95 -8.06 2.33 12.32
CA GLY A 95 -7.26 2.99 11.29
C GLY A 95 -7.31 4.51 11.40
N MET A 96 -8.44 5.10 11.82
CA MET A 96 -8.57 6.54 12.05
C MET A 96 -7.60 7.02 13.12
N SER A 97 -7.46 6.29 14.23
CA SER A 97 -6.54 6.68 15.30
C SER A 97 -5.08 6.67 14.83
N GLN A 98 -4.66 5.66 14.08
CA GLN A 98 -3.32 5.57 13.51
C GLN A 98 -3.07 6.70 12.49
N ASN A 99 -4.07 6.99 11.64
CA ASN A 99 -4.01 8.07 10.66
C ASN A 99 -3.93 9.47 11.30
N MET A 100 -4.55 9.69 12.47
CA MET A 100 -4.40 10.95 13.22
C MET A 100 -2.96 11.15 13.72
N TRP A 101 -2.28 10.08 14.16
CA TRP A 101 -0.86 10.16 14.52
C TRP A 101 0.03 10.41 13.31
N SER A 102 -0.29 9.80 12.17
CA SER A 102 0.37 10.08 10.89
C SER A 102 0.22 11.55 10.49
N LEU A 103 -1.00 12.07 10.57
CA LEU A 103 -1.28 13.48 10.29
C LEU A 103 -0.44 14.40 11.20
N ALA A 104 -0.28 14.04 12.49
CA ALA A 104 0.56 14.80 13.40
C ALA A 104 2.03 14.84 12.93
N VAL A 105 2.61 13.72 12.48
CA VAL A 105 3.98 13.70 11.92
C VAL A 105 4.08 14.61 10.71
N ILE A 106 3.11 14.53 9.80
CA ILE A 106 3.10 15.30 8.56
C ILE A 106 2.99 16.80 8.85
N VAL A 107 2.04 17.20 9.70
CA VAL A 107 1.81 18.61 10.06
C VAL A 107 3.01 19.19 10.80
N ILE A 108 3.52 18.49 11.83
CA ILE A 108 4.70 18.96 12.59
C ILE A 108 5.91 19.08 11.66
N GLY A 109 6.16 18.09 10.78
CA GLY A 109 7.28 18.14 9.84
C GLY A 109 7.16 19.29 8.84
N THR A 110 5.94 19.53 8.34
CA THR A 110 5.66 20.63 7.42
C THR A 110 5.82 21.99 8.10
N LEU A 111 5.21 22.19 9.26
CA LEU A 111 5.32 23.45 10.01
C LEU A 111 6.77 23.72 10.44
N PHE A 112 7.49 22.67 10.84
CA PHE A 112 8.90 22.78 11.20
C PHE A 112 9.75 23.21 9.99
N SER A 113 9.53 22.64 8.80
CA SER A 113 10.25 23.06 7.59
C SER A 113 9.92 24.49 7.18
N LEU A 114 8.68 24.94 7.28
CA LEU A 114 8.28 26.32 7.02
C LEU A 114 8.91 27.29 8.01
N LEU A 115 8.98 26.91 9.30
CA LEU A 115 9.64 27.71 10.33
C LEU A 115 11.15 27.88 10.08
N LEU A 116 11.79 26.90 9.46
CA LEU A 116 13.21 26.96 9.14
C LEU A 116 13.53 27.94 7.99
N ILE A 117 12.58 28.31 7.14
CA ILE A 117 12.79 29.28 6.04
C ILE A 117 13.34 30.61 6.58
N PRO A 118 12.64 31.33 7.48
CA PRO A 118 13.15 32.60 7.99
C PRO A 118 14.38 32.47 8.89
N LEU A 119 14.60 31.30 9.52
CA LEU A 119 15.74 31.08 10.41
C LEU A 119 17.05 30.80 9.63
N THR A 120 16.95 30.20 8.43
CA THR A 120 18.10 29.74 7.66
C THR A 120 18.34 30.57 6.40
N GLY A 121 17.36 31.36 5.97
CA GLY A 121 17.41 32.12 4.72
C GLY A 121 17.33 31.25 3.46
N ILE A 122 16.97 29.96 3.60
CA ILE A 122 16.75 29.06 2.44
C ILE A 122 15.46 29.49 1.76
N ASN A 123 15.49 29.59 0.42
CA ASN A 123 14.29 29.93 -0.34
C ASN A 123 13.25 28.79 -0.31
N LEU A 124 12.01 29.11 -0.66
CA LEU A 124 10.91 28.16 -0.59
C LEU A 124 11.09 26.95 -1.52
N PRO A 125 11.51 27.08 -2.79
CA PRO A 125 11.75 25.92 -3.66
C PRO A 125 12.75 24.92 -3.06
N ASP A 126 13.89 25.41 -2.58
CA ASP A 126 14.90 24.55 -1.97
C ASP A 126 14.37 23.88 -0.70
N MET A 127 13.66 24.63 0.17
CA MET A 127 13.05 24.05 1.37
C MET A 127 12.00 22.97 1.05
N LEU A 128 11.22 23.14 -0.01
CA LEU A 128 10.33 22.09 -0.49
C LEU A 128 11.08 20.84 -0.97
N GLY A 129 12.19 21.05 -1.68
CA GLY A 129 13.07 19.94 -2.06
C GLY A 129 13.63 19.22 -0.83
N LEU A 130 14.11 19.97 0.18
CA LEU A 130 14.59 19.40 1.45
C LEU A 130 13.49 18.62 2.16
N LEU A 131 12.26 19.13 2.20
CA LEU A 131 11.11 18.44 2.81
C LEU A 131 10.77 17.16 2.05
N CYS A 132 10.73 17.18 0.70
CA CYS A 132 10.45 16.01 -0.11
C CYS A 132 11.52 14.91 0.06
N GLY A 133 12.79 15.28 0.08
CA GLY A 133 13.90 14.35 0.32
C GLY A 133 13.91 13.80 1.74
N ALA A 134 13.80 14.66 2.74
CA ALA A 134 13.76 14.28 4.16
C ALA A 134 12.59 13.34 4.49
N THR A 135 11.51 13.39 3.72
CA THR A 135 10.34 12.53 3.88
C THR A 135 10.25 11.41 2.84
N THR A 136 11.28 11.22 2.03
CA THR A 136 11.39 10.21 0.97
C THR A 136 10.19 10.16 0.01
N ASN A 137 9.56 11.34 -0.25
CA ASN A 137 8.29 11.44 -0.95
C ASN A 137 8.45 11.96 -2.39
N THR A 138 8.73 11.05 -3.33
CA THR A 138 8.87 11.37 -4.75
C THR A 138 7.59 11.89 -5.42
N PRO A 139 6.36 11.42 -5.09
CA PRO A 139 5.13 12.05 -5.61
C PRO A 139 4.96 13.51 -5.18
N ALA A 140 5.31 13.84 -3.93
CA ALA A 140 5.27 15.23 -3.45
C ALA A 140 6.30 16.10 -4.18
N LEU A 141 7.49 15.55 -4.49
CA LEU A 141 8.48 16.23 -5.32
C LEU A 141 7.90 16.57 -6.70
N GLY A 142 7.29 15.57 -7.40
CA GLY A 142 6.65 15.81 -8.68
C GLY A 142 5.53 16.86 -8.62
N ALA A 143 4.76 16.86 -7.55
CA ALA A 143 3.72 17.87 -7.32
C ALA A 143 4.31 19.29 -7.08
N ALA A 144 5.38 19.37 -6.31
CA ALA A 144 6.08 20.63 -6.03
C ALA A 144 6.76 21.21 -7.28
N THR A 145 7.51 20.39 -8.04
CA THR A 145 8.18 20.82 -9.27
C THR A 145 7.18 21.32 -10.30
N GLN A 146 6.06 20.62 -10.46
CA GLN A 146 5.01 21.04 -11.36
C GLN A 146 4.34 22.35 -10.92
N ALA A 147 3.99 22.48 -9.63
CA ALA A 147 3.37 23.69 -9.13
C ALA A 147 4.26 24.94 -9.31
N LEU A 148 5.57 24.79 -9.05
CA LEU A 148 6.56 25.85 -9.28
C LEU A 148 6.71 26.20 -10.77
N SER A 149 6.74 25.20 -11.64
CA SER A 149 6.81 25.39 -13.10
C SER A 149 5.59 26.18 -13.61
N HIS A 150 4.38 25.93 -13.09
CA HIS A 150 3.19 26.71 -13.45
C HIS A 150 3.26 28.17 -13.02
N LEU A 151 4.02 28.50 -11.99
CA LEU A 151 4.29 29.88 -11.56
C LEU A 151 5.50 30.50 -12.28
N GLY A 152 6.09 29.81 -13.26
CA GLY A 152 7.29 30.27 -13.98
C GLY A 152 8.57 30.27 -13.13
N MET A 153 8.56 29.56 -11.99
CA MET A 153 9.73 29.42 -11.12
C MET A 153 10.58 28.23 -11.51
N SER A 154 11.91 28.35 -11.31
CA SER A 154 12.83 27.24 -11.60
C SER A 154 12.59 26.07 -10.64
N SER A 155 12.40 24.88 -11.18
CA SER A 155 12.21 23.63 -10.42
C SER A 155 13.51 22.81 -10.24
N GLY A 156 14.60 23.17 -10.94
CA GLY A 156 15.84 22.38 -10.91
C GLY A 156 16.48 22.27 -9.53
N THR A 157 16.42 23.33 -8.71
CA THR A 157 16.99 23.32 -7.36
C THR A 157 16.19 22.42 -6.39
N VAL A 158 14.89 22.22 -6.63
CA VAL A 158 14.03 21.34 -5.81
C VAL A 158 14.50 19.88 -5.91
N ALA A 159 14.76 19.42 -7.13
CA ALA A 159 15.30 18.08 -7.38
C ALA A 159 16.65 17.88 -6.70
N LEU A 160 17.52 18.87 -6.84
CA LEU A 160 18.86 18.90 -6.24
C LEU A 160 18.78 18.82 -4.70
N ALA A 161 17.98 19.67 -4.08
CA ALA A 161 17.77 19.68 -2.62
C ALA A 161 17.18 18.34 -2.12
N THR A 162 16.25 17.74 -2.90
CA THR A 162 15.73 16.41 -2.64
C THR A 162 16.81 15.35 -2.69
N ALA A 163 17.68 15.37 -3.70
CA ALA A 163 18.77 14.41 -3.83
C ALA A 163 19.73 14.44 -2.64
N VAL A 164 20.08 15.63 -2.19
CA VAL A 164 20.98 15.83 -1.05
C VAL A 164 20.39 15.26 0.26
N THR A 165 19.07 15.38 0.47
CA THR A 165 18.44 15.00 1.74
C THR A 165 17.81 13.60 1.73
N TYR A 166 17.60 13.01 0.57
CA TYR A 166 16.92 11.70 0.44
C TYR A 166 17.61 10.57 1.22
N PRO A 167 18.94 10.38 1.19
CA PRO A 167 19.61 9.35 1.98
C PRO A 167 19.38 9.54 3.48
N LEU A 168 19.34 10.79 3.93
CA LEU A 168 19.07 11.14 5.34
C LEU A 168 17.61 10.90 5.71
N GLY A 169 16.69 11.11 4.77
CA GLY A 169 15.29 10.75 4.95
C GLY A 169 15.11 9.27 5.25
N VAL A 170 15.87 8.39 4.57
CA VAL A 170 15.86 6.96 4.84
C VAL A 170 16.49 6.63 6.19
N LEU A 171 17.73 7.07 6.40
CA LEU A 171 18.52 6.75 7.59
C LEU A 171 17.96 7.42 8.85
N GLY A 172 17.48 8.65 8.72
CA GLY A 172 16.98 9.45 9.84
C GLY A 172 15.78 8.81 10.55
N VAL A 173 14.85 8.21 9.80
CA VAL A 173 13.72 7.48 10.40
C VAL A 173 14.21 6.26 11.17
N ILE A 174 15.17 5.51 10.62
CA ILE A 174 15.78 4.35 11.29
C ILE A 174 16.49 4.79 12.56
N ILE A 175 17.31 5.85 12.49
CA ILE A 175 18.02 6.40 13.64
C ILE A 175 17.01 6.86 14.72
N ALA A 176 15.94 7.56 14.33
CA ALA A 176 14.91 7.99 15.27
C ALA A 176 14.23 6.81 15.96
N MET A 177 13.88 5.75 15.22
CA MET A 177 13.32 4.52 15.82
C MET A 177 14.32 3.82 16.75
N MET A 178 15.60 3.76 16.39
CA MET A 178 16.66 3.20 17.24
C MET A 178 16.80 4.01 18.54
N LEU A 179 16.77 5.34 18.46
CA LEU A 179 16.82 6.23 19.64
C LEU A 179 15.60 6.03 20.52
N LEU A 180 14.38 5.99 19.93
CA LEU A 180 13.16 5.72 20.68
C LEU A 180 13.25 4.40 21.41
N ARG A 181 13.67 3.33 20.70
CA ARG A 181 13.83 1.98 21.28
C ARG A 181 14.82 1.95 22.43
N LYS A 182 16.00 2.52 22.23
CA LYS A 182 17.09 2.45 23.22
C LYS A 182 16.81 3.29 24.47
N LEU A 183 16.17 4.45 24.31
CA LEU A 183 16.04 5.41 25.41
C LEU A 183 14.70 5.33 26.14
N PHE A 184 13.62 4.89 25.47
CA PHE A 184 12.26 5.06 25.98
C PHE A 184 11.40 3.80 25.96
N VAL A 185 11.81 2.73 25.25
CA VAL A 185 11.03 1.48 25.13
C VAL A 185 11.43 0.53 26.24
N LYS A 186 10.45 0.07 27.00
CA LYS A 186 10.62 -0.97 28.01
C LYS A 186 10.33 -2.35 27.41
N PRO A 187 10.83 -3.46 27.99
CA PRO A 187 10.53 -4.80 27.52
C PRO A 187 9.02 -5.08 27.35
N ALA A 188 8.19 -4.52 28.23
CA ALA A 188 6.73 -4.64 28.16
C ALA A 188 6.10 -3.93 26.94
N ASP A 189 6.76 -2.91 26.37
CA ASP A 189 6.28 -2.21 25.18
C ASP A 189 6.65 -2.97 23.89
N LEU A 190 7.53 -3.98 23.99
CA LEU A 190 7.90 -4.89 22.90
C LEU A 190 7.01 -6.15 22.86
N GLU A 191 6.26 -6.42 23.93
CA GLU A 191 5.22 -7.42 23.90
C GLU A 191 4.15 -6.92 22.93
N VAL A 192 3.88 -7.74 21.91
CA VAL A 192 2.80 -7.48 20.95
C VAL A 192 1.51 -7.39 21.77
N LYS A 193 1.07 -6.16 22.05
CA LYS A 193 -0.31 -5.95 22.41
C LYS A 193 -1.05 -6.27 21.12
N THR A 194 -1.58 -7.47 21.03
CA THR A 194 -2.42 -7.90 19.93
C THR A 194 -3.54 -6.87 19.82
N ALA A 195 -3.28 -5.80 19.08
CA ALA A 195 -4.32 -5.03 18.45
C ALA A 195 -4.87 -6.00 17.41
N GLU A 196 -5.91 -6.61 17.80
CA GLU A 196 -6.70 -7.60 17.11
C GLU A 196 -7.00 -7.08 15.71
N SER A 197 -6.23 -7.54 14.74
CA SER A 197 -6.51 -7.26 13.34
C SER A 197 -7.75 -8.06 12.97
N ASN A 198 -8.87 -7.35 12.89
CA ASN A 198 -10.20 -7.88 12.55
C ASN A 198 -10.29 -8.56 11.16
N ASP A 199 -9.17 -8.84 10.48
CA ASP A 199 -9.13 -9.36 9.12
C ASP A 199 -8.49 -10.75 8.97
N HIS A 200 -8.02 -11.38 10.06
CA HIS A 200 -7.46 -12.73 9.95
C HIS A 200 -8.52 -13.78 10.25
N THR A 201 -8.93 -14.50 9.21
CA THR A 201 -9.73 -15.69 9.38
C THR A 201 -8.95 -16.70 10.22
N TYR A 202 -9.51 -17.08 11.36
CA TYR A 202 -9.01 -18.11 12.25
C TYR A 202 -9.90 -19.34 12.17
N ILE A 203 -9.30 -20.51 12.03
CA ILE A 203 -10.02 -21.78 11.91
C ILE A 203 -9.85 -22.56 13.21
N ALA A 204 -10.94 -22.93 13.82
CA ALA A 204 -10.97 -23.77 15.01
C ALA A 204 -12.06 -24.84 14.92
N GLU A 205 -11.81 -25.95 15.58
CA GLU A 205 -12.75 -27.06 15.68
C GLU A 205 -13.39 -27.05 17.07
N PHE A 206 -14.73 -27.12 17.10
CA PHE A 206 -15.51 -27.13 18.35
C PHE A 206 -16.46 -28.31 18.36
N LYS A 207 -16.49 -29.02 19.48
CA LYS A 207 -17.52 -30.04 19.76
C LYS A 207 -18.74 -29.36 20.34
N VAL A 208 -19.91 -29.62 19.79
CA VAL A 208 -21.19 -29.10 20.31
C VAL A 208 -21.52 -29.80 21.62
N VAL A 209 -21.40 -29.08 22.71
CA VAL A 209 -21.74 -29.53 24.06
C VAL A 209 -22.82 -28.64 24.68
N ASN A 210 -22.98 -27.41 24.15
CA ASN A 210 -23.91 -26.44 24.69
C ASN A 210 -25.37 -26.81 24.33
N PRO A 211 -26.23 -27.13 25.32
CA PRO A 211 -27.62 -27.46 25.06
C PRO A 211 -28.44 -26.32 24.44
N ALA A 212 -27.98 -25.06 24.60
CA ALA A 212 -28.66 -23.90 24.06
C ALA A 212 -28.55 -23.80 22.53
N THR A 213 -27.54 -24.43 21.92
CA THR A 213 -27.31 -24.45 20.47
C THR A 213 -27.77 -25.77 19.84
N SER A 214 -27.83 -26.84 20.62
CA SER A 214 -28.31 -28.13 20.13
C SER A 214 -29.79 -28.09 19.79
N GLY A 215 -30.18 -28.72 18.68
CA GLY A 215 -31.54 -28.72 18.15
C GLY A 215 -31.95 -27.44 17.43
N LYS A 216 -31.06 -26.44 17.34
CA LYS A 216 -31.30 -25.20 16.58
C LYS A 216 -30.62 -25.22 15.23
N SER A 217 -31.23 -24.51 14.27
CA SER A 217 -30.58 -24.28 12.97
C SER A 217 -29.44 -23.29 13.10
N ILE A 218 -28.47 -23.39 12.21
CA ILE A 218 -27.30 -22.46 12.15
C ILE A 218 -27.79 -21.01 12.03
N ALA A 219 -28.83 -20.74 11.25
CA ALA A 219 -29.45 -19.41 11.17
C ALA A 219 -29.89 -18.90 12.53
N SER A 220 -30.66 -19.73 13.26
CA SER A 220 -31.13 -19.38 14.62
C SER A 220 -29.98 -19.13 15.59
N VAL A 221 -28.91 -19.91 15.50
CA VAL A 221 -27.71 -19.71 16.34
C VAL A 221 -27.00 -18.43 15.97
N SER A 222 -26.89 -18.13 14.68
CA SER A 222 -26.30 -16.87 14.20
C SER A 222 -27.09 -15.63 14.64
N ASP A 223 -28.40 -15.70 14.65
CA ASP A 223 -29.30 -14.62 15.09
C ASP A 223 -29.25 -14.37 16.61
N MET A 224 -28.81 -15.36 17.38
CA MET A 224 -28.65 -15.25 18.84
C MET A 224 -27.40 -14.45 19.24
N THR A 225 -26.50 -14.20 18.33
CA THR A 225 -25.23 -13.56 18.61
C THR A 225 -24.91 -12.48 17.56
N HIS A 226 -24.13 -11.48 17.95
CA HIS A 226 -23.57 -10.50 17.01
C HIS A 226 -22.23 -10.95 16.41
N LEU A 227 -21.77 -12.15 16.74
CA LEU A 227 -20.49 -12.69 16.28
C LEU A 227 -20.59 -13.15 14.82
N LYS A 228 -19.54 -12.90 14.07
CA LYS A 228 -19.44 -13.36 12.67
C LYS A 228 -18.65 -14.65 12.60
N PHE A 229 -19.28 -15.70 12.15
CA PHE A 229 -18.64 -16.99 11.93
C PHE A 229 -19.23 -17.73 10.73
N ILE A 230 -18.48 -18.69 10.22
CA ILE A 230 -18.88 -19.59 9.15
C ILE A 230 -18.56 -21.01 9.58
N ILE A 231 -19.55 -21.89 9.57
CA ILE A 231 -19.31 -23.33 9.75
C ILE A 231 -19.02 -23.92 8.38
N SER A 232 -17.77 -24.35 8.18
CA SER A 232 -17.31 -24.89 6.89
C SER A 232 -17.80 -26.31 6.67
N ARG A 233 -17.74 -27.15 7.70
CA ARG A 233 -18.20 -28.55 7.70
C ARG A 233 -18.57 -28.99 9.11
N ILE A 234 -19.41 -30.04 9.18
CA ILE A 234 -19.83 -30.69 10.39
C ILE A 234 -19.51 -32.17 10.25
N TRP A 235 -18.79 -32.73 11.22
CA TRP A 235 -18.62 -34.17 11.34
C TRP A 235 -19.65 -34.69 12.36
N ARG A 236 -20.54 -35.58 11.88
CA ARG A 236 -21.56 -36.24 12.66
C ARG A 236 -21.36 -37.75 12.59
N GLY A 237 -20.64 -38.29 13.57
CA GLY A 237 -20.17 -39.66 13.49
C GLY A 237 -19.22 -39.85 12.30
N ASN A 238 -19.58 -40.72 11.32
CA ASN A 238 -18.79 -40.97 10.11
C ASN A 238 -19.26 -40.16 8.89
N GLU A 239 -20.25 -39.30 9.06
CA GLU A 239 -20.80 -38.48 7.98
C GLU A 239 -20.24 -37.07 8.03
N VAL A 240 -19.89 -36.52 6.87
CA VAL A 240 -19.46 -35.15 6.71
C VAL A 240 -20.54 -34.33 6.04
N ILE A 241 -21.04 -33.33 6.73
CA ILE A 241 -22.12 -32.47 6.27
C ILE A 241 -21.53 -31.13 5.86
N VAL A 242 -21.82 -30.68 4.64
CA VAL A 242 -21.63 -29.29 4.21
C VAL A 242 -22.85 -28.51 4.70
N PRO A 243 -22.74 -27.71 5.76
CA PRO A 243 -23.92 -27.17 6.43
C PRO A 243 -24.53 -26.01 5.64
N ASN A 244 -25.84 -25.86 5.77
CA ASN A 244 -26.61 -24.68 5.32
C ASN A 244 -27.25 -23.96 6.50
N ALA A 245 -27.93 -22.83 6.25
CA ALA A 245 -28.57 -22.03 7.28
C ALA A 245 -29.65 -22.81 8.07
N GLU A 246 -30.27 -23.80 7.43
CA GLU A 246 -31.33 -24.64 7.99
C GLU A 246 -30.79 -25.89 8.69
N THR A 247 -29.50 -26.20 8.52
CA THR A 247 -28.85 -27.35 9.15
C THR A 247 -28.94 -27.24 10.66
N THR A 248 -29.51 -28.25 11.28
CA THR A 248 -29.68 -28.32 12.74
C THR A 248 -28.41 -28.88 13.38
N LEU A 249 -27.87 -28.20 14.38
CA LEU A 249 -26.75 -28.66 15.19
C LEU A 249 -27.24 -29.68 16.22
N LEU A 250 -26.48 -30.76 16.43
CA LEU A 250 -26.77 -31.78 17.45
C LEU A 250 -25.61 -31.85 18.45
N VAL A 251 -25.92 -32.36 19.64
CA VAL A 251 -24.88 -32.69 20.62
C VAL A 251 -23.90 -33.69 20.00
N ASP A 252 -22.63 -33.55 20.31
CA ASP A 252 -21.48 -34.33 19.77
C ASP A 252 -21.13 -34.08 18.31
N ASP A 253 -21.79 -33.13 17.62
CA ASP A 253 -21.29 -32.66 16.33
C ASP A 253 -19.91 -31.98 16.51
N ASP A 254 -18.94 -32.30 15.65
CA ASP A 254 -17.67 -31.60 15.56
C ASP A 254 -17.76 -30.56 14.44
N LEU A 255 -17.62 -29.28 14.77
CA LEU A 255 -17.80 -28.14 13.86
C LEU A 255 -16.47 -27.54 13.48
N LEU A 256 -16.17 -27.45 12.18
CA LEU A 256 -15.06 -26.63 11.69
C LEU A 256 -15.55 -25.20 11.48
N VAL A 257 -15.20 -24.31 12.39
CA VAL A 257 -15.65 -22.93 12.43
C VAL A 257 -14.55 -21.99 11.95
N ILE A 258 -14.90 -21.08 11.05
CA ILE A 258 -14.04 -19.99 10.58
C ILE A 258 -14.58 -18.72 11.20
N THR A 259 -13.76 -18.05 11.98
CA THR A 259 -14.10 -16.83 12.72
C THR A 259 -12.87 -15.91 12.79
N THR A 260 -12.84 -14.97 13.70
CA THR A 260 -11.64 -14.19 14.04
C THR A 260 -10.93 -14.82 15.24
N LYS A 261 -9.64 -14.54 15.43
CA LYS A 261 -8.91 -15.03 16.61
C LYS A 261 -9.51 -14.52 17.93
N GLU A 262 -10.08 -13.34 17.88
CA GLU A 262 -10.72 -12.64 19.01
C GLU A 262 -11.99 -13.34 19.48
N ASP A 263 -12.78 -13.78 18.50
CA ASP A 263 -14.07 -14.41 18.76
C ASP A 263 -13.93 -15.89 19.15
N GLU A 264 -12.71 -16.45 19.12
CA GLU A 264 -12.45 -17.86 19.46
C GLU A 264 -13.03 -18.25 20.81
N GLY A 265 -12.76 -17.45 21.86
CA GLY A 265 -13.28 -17.72 23.20
C GLY A 265 -14.81 -17.60 23.29
N ALA A 266 -15.39 -16.69 22.53
CA ALA A 266 -16.84 -16.55 22.44
C ALA A 266 -17.48 -17.72 21.67
N MET A 267 -16.80 -18.26 20.64
CA MET A 267 -17.22 -19.49 19.96
C MET A 267 -17.19 -20.71 20.87
N GLU A 268 -16.18 -20.81 21.75
CA GLU A 268 -16.12 -21.88 22.75
C GLU A 268 -17.28 -21.81 23.74
N ILE A 269 -17.70 -20.62 24.16
CA ILE A 269 -18.88 -20.42 24.99
C ILE A 269 -20.15 -20.79 24.21
N LEU A 270 -20.23 -20.43 22.93
CA LEU A 270 -21.42 -20.63 22.09
C LEU A 270 -21.65 -22.12 21.77
N PHE A 271 -20.62 -22.82 21.30
CA PHE A 271 -20.72 -24.19 20.81
C PHE A 271 -20.34 -25.23 21.86
N GLY A 272 -19.30 -24.98 22.64
CA GLY A 272 -18.80 -25.88 23.65
C GLY A 272 -17.29 -26.08 23.57
N LYS A 273 -16.82 -27.32 23.75
CA LYS A 273 -15.39 -27.63 23.91
C LYS A 273 -14.59 -27.45 22.63
N LYS A 274 -13.56 -26.61 22.67
CA LYS A 274 -12.56 -26.52 21.59
C LYS A 274 -11.71 -27.79 21.53
N ILE A 275 -11.48 -28.28 20.31
CA ILE A 275 -10.58 -29.39 20.01
C ILE A 275 -9.17 -28.84 19.74
N ASN A 276 -8.19 -29.42 20.44
CA ASN A 276 -6.77 -28.98 20.36
C ASN A 276 -6.10 -29.51 19.08
N LYS A 277 -6.50 -28.98 17.92
CA LYS A 277 -5.88 -29.20 16.64
C LYS A 277 -5.64 -27.86 15.98
N ASP A 278 -4.41 -27.61 15.52
CA ASP A 278 -4.13 -26.37 14.78
C ASP A 278 -4.53 -26.54 13.31
N TRP A 279 -5.57 -25.80 12.95
CA TRP A 279 -6.12 -25.78 11.60
C TRP A 279 -5.63 -24.59 10.77
N ASN A 280 -4.66 -23.83 11.28
CA ASN A 280 -4.16 -22.59 10.65
C ASN A 280 -2.76 -22.78 10.01
N GLU A 281 -2.19 -23.98 10.06
CA GLU A 281 -0.96 -24.31 9.35
C GLU A 281 -1.13 -24.18 7.82
N GLU A 282 -0.12 -23.63 7.15
CA GLU A 282 -0.17 -23.39 5.69
C GLU A 282 -0.19 -24.69 4.85
N ALA A 283 0.28 -25.80 5.41
CA ALA A 283 0.50 -27.06 4.69
C ALA A 283 -0.64 -28.09 4.87
N ILE A 284 -1.81 -27.71 5.37
CA ILE A 284 -2.91 -28.66 5.57
C ILE A 284 -3.47 -29.12 4.23
N ASP A 285 -3.40 -30.42 3.94
CA ASP A 285 -4.12 -31.03 2.82
C ASP A 285 -5.59 -31.27 3.20
N TRP A 286 -6.44 -30.31 2.85
CA TRP A 286 -7.87 -30.33 3.15
C TRP A 286 -8.63 -31.49 2.48
N ASN A 287 -8.11 -32.04 1.40
CA ASN A 287 -8.73 -33.15 0.66
C ASN A 287 -8.30 -34.51 1.24
N ALA A 288 -7.16 -34.57 1.95
CA ALA A 288 -6.75 -35.78 2.66
C ALA A 288 -7.53 -36.00 3.97
N ILE A 289 -8.10 -34.92 4.55
CA ILE A 289 -8.85 -34.99 5.80
C ILE A 289 -10.23 -35.66 5.59
N ASP A 290 -10.78 -35.47 4.40
CA ASP A 290 -12.15 -35.86 4.11
C ASP A 290 -12.33 -36.20 2.63
N THR A 291 -12.79 -37.41 2.35
CA THR A 291 -13.01 -37.92 0.99
C THR A 291 -14.43 -37.64 0.46
N GLN A 292 -15.37 -37.18 1.32
CA GLN A 292 -16.75 -36.91 0.93
C GLN A 292 -16.95 -35.51 0.38
N VAL A 293 -16.10 -34.56 0.78
CA VAL A 293 -16.16 -33.17 0.30
C VAL A 293 -14.80 -32.69 -0.18
N GLU A 294 -14.81 -31.98 -1.28
CA GLU A 294 -13.63 -31.35 -1.86
C GLU A 294 -13.54 -29.89 -1.42
N SER A 295 -12.33 -29.44 -1.09
CA SER A 295 -12.00 -28.05 -0.89
C SER A 295 -11.13 -27.58 -2.06
N ARG A 296 -11.61 -26.59 -2.83
CA ARG A 296 -10.91 -26.06 -4.00
C ARG A 296 -10.86 -24.54 -3.96
N VAL A 297 -9.72 -23.99 -4.33
CA VAL A 297 -9.56 -22.55 -4.52
C VAL A 297 -9.92 -22.20 -5.94
N LEU A 298 -11.01 -21.46 -6.13
CA LEU A 298 -11.47 -20.99 -7.43
C LEU A 298 -11.16 -19.50 -7.58
N VAL A 299 -10.84 -19.10 -8.80
CA VAL A 299 -10.55 -17.69 -9.09
C VAL A 299 -11.73 -17.07 -9.83
N LEU A 300 -12.18 -15.92 -9.33
CA LEU A 300 -13.29 -15.19 -9.94
C LEU A 300 -12.80 -14.49 -11.22
N THR A 301 -13.18 -15.01 -12.38
CA THR A 301 -12.79 -14.47 -13.69
C THR A 301 -13.98 -14.11 -14.58
N ARG A 302 -15.22 -14.27 -14.07
CA ARG A 302 -16.41 -13.74 -14.73
C ARG A 302 -16.71 -12.32 -14.30
N THR A 303 -16.75 -11.44 -15.28
CA THR A 303 -16.95 -10.00 -15.08
C THR A 303 -18.32 -9.65 -14.51
N GLU A 304 -19.34 -10.47 -14.82
CA GLU A 304 -20.72 -10.29 -14.36
C GLU A 304 -20.88 -10.49 -12.84
N LEU A 305 -19.90 -11.16 -12.21
CA LEU A 305 -19.89 -11.41 -10.77
C LEU A 305 -19.13 -10.33 -9.99
N ASN A 306 -18.38 -9.46 -10.69
CA ASN A 306 -17.64 -8.39 -10.07
C ASN A 306 -18.58 -7.39 -9.37
N GLY A 307 -18.35 -7.14 -8.08
CA GLY A 307 -19.15 -6.23 -7.26
C GLY A 307 -20.44 -6.83 -6.66
N LYS A 308 -20.84 -8.05 -7.06
CA LYS A 308 -21.99 -8.75 -6.44
C LYS A 308 -21.66 -9.18 -5.01
N ARG A 309 -22.67 -9.20 -4.15
CA ARG A 309 -22.51 -9.74 -2.80
C ARG A 309 -22.49 -11.27 -2.85
N LEU A 310 -21.65 -11.87 -2.01
CA LEU A 310 -21.55 -13.33 -1.95
C LEU A 310 -22.92 -13.99 -1.65
N GLY A 311 -23.74 -13.38 -0.78
CA GLY A 311 -25.09 -13.84 -0.46
C GLY A 311 -26.05 -13.81 -1.65
N GLU A 312 -25.90 -12.86 -2.58
CA GLU A 312 -26.73 -12.75 -3.80
C GLU A 312 -26.50 -13.90 -4.78
N LEU A 313 -25.36 -14.59 -4.69
CA LEU A 313 -25.03 -15.71 -5.58
C LEU A 313 -25.74 -17.01 -5.16
N HIS A 314 -26.28 -17.06 -3.95
CA HIS A 314 -27.00 -18.23 -3.42
C HIS A 314 -26.29 -19.57 -3.63
N LEU A 315 -24.94 -19.58 -3.61
CA LEU A 315 -24.11 -20.74 -3.97
C LEU A 315 -24.46 -21.99 -3.17
N ARG A 316 -24.77 -21.81 -1.89
CA ARG A 316 -25.17 -22.91 -1.00
C ARG A 316 -26.52 -23.52 -1.42
N LYS A 317 -27.51 -22.67 -1.74
CA LYS A 317 -28.85 -23.11 -2.12
C LYS A 317 -28.89 -23.69 -3.54
N SER A 318 -28.15 -23.07 -4.48
CA SER A 318 -28.19 -23.43 -5.91
C SER A 318 -27.26 -24.58 -6.28
N TYR A 319 -26.12 -24.69 -5.58
CA TYR A 319 -25.08 -25.65 -5.95
C TYR A 319 -24.66 -26.57 -4.79
N GLY A 320 -25.15 -26.36 -3.56
CA GLY A 320 -24.78 -27.20 -2.41
C GLY A 320 -23.33 -26.99 -1.93
N VAL A 321 -22.71 -25.84 -2.26
CA VAL A 321 -21.34 -25.53 -1.85
C VAL A 321 -21.31 -24.43 -0.81
N ASN A 322 -20.32 -24.49 0.05
CA ASN A 322 -20.02 -23.45 1.02
C ASN A 322 -18.76 -22.68 0.62
N VAL A 323 -18.75 -21.38 0.86
CA VAL A 323 -17.54 -20.55 0.70
C VAL A 323 -16.95 -20.34 2.07
N SER A 324 -15.71 -20.80 2.26
CA SER A 324 -15.06 -20.75 3.57
C SER A 324 -14.27 -19.46 3.77
N ARG A 325 -13.57 -18.99 2.74
CA ARG A 325 -12.77 -17.76 2.78
C ARG A 325 -12.59 -17.19 1.39
N VAL A 326 -12.28 -15.89 1.34
CA VAL A 326 -11.93 -15.18 0.12
C VAL A 326 -10.55 -14.55 0.30
N LEU A 327 -9.64 -14.80 -0.63
CA LEU A 327 -8.31 -14.19 -0.66
C LEU A 327 -8.30 -13.12 -1.75
N ARG A 328 -8.07 -11.87 -1.37
CA ARG A 328 -7.96 -10.71 -2.26
C ARG A 328 -6.54 -10.14 -2.19
N GLY A 329 -5.72 -10.42 -3.21
CA GLY A 329 -4.28 -10.21 -3.08
C GLY A 329 -3.74 -11.05 -1.93
N ASP A 330 -3.16 -10.40 -0.91
CA ASP A 330 -2.62 -11.03 0.29
C ASP A 330 -3.58 -11.00 1.49
N MET A 331 -4.75 -10.34 1.34
CA MET A 331 -5.74 -10.23 2.42
C MET A 331 -6.67 -11.44 2.49
N LYS A 332 -6.77 -12.05 3.66
CA LYS A 332 -7.72 -13.13 3.97
C LYS A 332 -9.02 -12.50 4.51
N LEU A 333 -10.10 -12.61 3.74
CA LEU A 333 -11.41 -12.06 4.07
C LEU A 333 -12.36 -13.17 4.52
N LEU A 334 -13.14 -12.89 5.56
CA LEU A 334 -14.21 -13.79 5.97
C LEU A 334 -15.35 -13.76 4.92
N ALA A 335 -15.81 -14.93 4.48
CA ALA A 335 -16.78 -15.07 3.40
C ALA A 335 -18.22 -14.81 3.88
N THR A 336 -18.48 -13.63 4.44
CA THR A 336 -19.81 -13.21 4.88
C THR A 336 -20.76 -12.93 3.71
N SER A 337 -22.06 -13.00 3.92
CA SER A 337 -23.08 -12.79 2.87
C SER A 337 -23.03 -11.37 2.28
N ASP A 338 -22.59 -10.39 3.03
CA ASP A 338 -22.45 -8.98 2.64
C ASP A 338 -21.13 -8.68 1.90
N LEU A 339 -20.16 -9.63 1.91
CA LEU A 339 -18.89 -9.47 1.21
C LEU A 339 -19.12 -9.31 -0.29
N ARG A 340 -18.62 -8.22 -0.87
CA ARG A 340 -18.64 -8.01 -2.32
C ARG A 340 -17.43 -8.66 -2.95
N LEU A 341 -17.70 -9.56 -3.88
CA LEU A 341 -16.67 -10.24 -4.66
C LEU A 341 -16.05 -9.27 -5.68
N GLN A 342 -14.76 -9.46 -5.92
CA GLN A 342 -14.02 -8.71 -6.94
C GLN A 342 -13.39 -9.67 -7.95
N TYR A 343 -13.30 -9.23 -9.18
CA TYR A 343 -12.57 -9.95 -10.21
C TYR A 343 -11.13 -10.22 -9.75
N GLY A 344 -10.69 -11.47 -9.85
CA GLY A 344 -9.39 -11.90 -9.33
C GLY A 344 -9.39 -12.39 -7.88
N ASP A 345 -10.51 -12.29 -7.15
CA ASP A 345 -10.62 -12.92 -5.84
C ASP A 345 -10.41 -14.43 -5.94
N ARG A 346 -9.63 -14.98 -5.02
CA ARG A 346 -9.47 -16.42 -4.84
C ARG A 346 -10.43 -16.87 -3.76
N VAL A 347 -11.43 -17.65 -4.16
CA VAL A 347 -12.54 -18.08 -3.31
C VAL A 347 -12.34 -19.55 -2.96
N THR A 348 -12.20 -19.88 -1.68
CA THR A 348 -12.13 -21.28 -1.24
C THR A 348 -13.54 -21.83 -1.10
N VAL A 349 -13.89 -22.77 -1.98
CA VAL A 349 -15.19 -23.42 -2.05
C VAL A 349 -15.08 -24.83 -1.50
N VAL A 350 -16.07 -25.25 -0.72
CA VAL A 350 -16.16 -26.59 -0.11
C VAL A 350 -17.50 -27.22 -0.49
N GLY A 351 -17.46 -28.42 -1.06
CA GLY A 351 -18.68 -29.14 -1.49
C GLY A 351 -18.35 -30.48 -2.15
N GLN A 352 -19.38 -31.17 -2.63
CA GLN A 352 -19.19 -32.38 -3.42
C GLN A 352 -18.49 -32.05 -4.73
N HIS A 353 -17.72 -32.99 -5.28
CA HIS A 353 -16.89 -32.80 -6.48
C HIS A 353 -17.66 -32.20 -7.67
N GLU A 354 -18.84 -32.74 -7.99
CA GLU A 354 -19.69 -32.23 -9.09
C GLU A 354 -20.18 -30.79 -8.84
N ALA A 355 -20.57 -30.49 -7.59
CA ALA A 355 -21.03 -29.18 -7.20
C ALA A 355 -19.91 -28.14 -7.31
N VAL A 356 -18.68 -28.49 -6.91
CA VAL A 356 -17.50 -27.63 -7.04
C VAL A 356 -17.17 -27.37 -8.52
N ASN A 357 -17.27 -28.39 -9.39
CA ASN A 357 -17.07 -28.22 -10.83
C ASN A 357 -18.10 -27.26 -11.47
N HIS A 358 -19.36 -27.32 -11.03
CA HIS A 358 -20.39 -26.39 -11.50
C HIS A 358 -20.06 -24.94 -11.06
N VAL A 359 -19.66 -24.75 -9.81
CA VAL A 359 -19.26 -23.41 -9.31
C VAL A 359 -17.97 -22.93 -9.97
N GLU A 360 -17.04 -23.83 -10.28
CA GLU A 360 -15.85 -23.49 -11.07
C GLU A 360 -16.23 -22.91 -12.43
N SER A 361 -17.13 -23.56 -13.15
CA SER A 361 -17.66 -23.05 -14.42
C SER A 361 -18.41 -21.73 -14.25
N TYR A 362 -19.14 -21.57 -13.14
CA TYR A 362 -19.87 -20.34 -12.82
C TYR A 362 -18.94 -19.18 -12.48
N PHE A 363 -17.81 -19.42 -11.81
CA PHE A 363 -16.81 -18.41 -11.48
C PHE A 363 -15.85 -18.11 -12.65
N GLY A 364 -15.79 -19.01 -13.62
CA GLY A 364 -14.91 -18.93 -14.78
C GLY A 364 -13.53 -19.53 -14.54
N ASN A 365 -12.99 -19.51 -13.34
CA ASN A 365 -11.72 -20.09 -12.85
C ASN A 365 -10.56 -20.12 -13.87
N SER A 366 -10.49 -19.12 -14.77
CA SER A 366 -9.50 -19.05 -15.82
C SER A 366 -8.30 -18.22 -15.36
N VAL A 367 -7.31 -18.87 -14.76
CA VAL A 367 -6.03 -18.23 -14.39
C VAL A 367 -5.36 -17.58 -15.61
N LYS A 368 -5.59 -18.12 -16.80
CA LYS A 368 -5.07 -17.59 -18.07
C LYS A 368 -5.66 -16.21 -18.40
N THR A 369 -6.94 -16.01 -18.15
CA THR A 369 -7.62 -14.73 -18.36
C THR A 369 -7.17 -13.66 -17.35
N LEU A 370 -6.75 -14.10 -16.14
CA LEU A 370 -6.15 -13.21 -15.13
C LEU A 370 -4.75 -12.73 -15.51
N ASN A 371 -4.03 -13.49 -16.32
CA ASN A 371 -2.67 -13.14 -16.72
C ASN A 371 -2.63 -12.08 -17.83
N GLU A 372 -3.78 -11.73 -18.42
CA GLU A 372 -3.87 -10.66 -19.42
C GLU A 372 -4.20 -9.32 -18.71
N PRO A 373 -3.21 -8.44 -18.48
CA PRO A 373 -3.46 -7.15 -17.85
C PRO A 373 -4.26 -6.25 -18.79
N ASN A 374 -5.30 -5.62 -18.28
CA ASN A 374 -6.09 -4.65 -19.04
C ASN A 374 -5.36 -3.29 -19.09
N ILE A 375 -4.41 -3.15 -20.03
CA ILE A 375 -3.64 -1.93 -20.22
C ILE A 375 -4.55 -0.75 -20.62
N GLY A 376 -5.62 -1.04 -21.40
CA GLY A 376 -6.58 -0.01 -21.83
C GLY A 376 -7.25 0.70 -20.64
N SER A 377 -7.65 -0.05 -19.62
CA SER A 377 -8.26 0.55 -18.42
C SER A 377 -7.27 1.42 -17.63
N ILE A 378 -5.99 1.04 -17.59
CA ILE A 378 -4.95 1.82 -16.92
C ILE A 378 -4.73 3.14 -17.66
N LEU A 379 -4.51 3.09 -18.97
CA LEU A 379 -4.28 4.29 -19.79
C LEU A 379 -5.50 5.22 -19.77
N PHE A 380 -6.72 4.66 -19.83
CA PHE A 380 -7.95 5.44 -19.69
C PHE A 380 -8.07 6.10 -18.31
N GLY A 381 -7.69 5.39 -17.26
CA GLY A 381 -7.64 5.94 -15.91
C GLY A 381 -6.59 7.05 -15.74
N ILE A 382 -5.41 6.90 -16.35
CA ILE A 382 -4.38 7.95 -16.40
C ILE A 382 -4.92 9.18 -17.16
N PHE A 383 -5.55 8.96 -18.31
CA PHE A 383 -6.18 10.03 -19.09
C PHE A 383 -7.21 10.82 -18.25
N LEU A 384 -8.15 10.12 -17.58
CA LEU A 384 -9.13 10.76 -16.71
C LEU A 384 -8.46 11.48 -15.53
N GLY A 385 -7.42 10.90 -14.96
CA GLY A 385 -6.64 11.51 -13.88
C GLY A 385 -5.97 12.81 -14.33
N LEU A 386 -5.32 12.81 -15.48
CA LEU A 386 -4.72 14.00 -16.06
C LEU A 386 -5.79 15.06 -16.40
N ALA A 387 -6.94 14.65 -16.98
CA ALA A 387 -8.04 15.56 -17.26
C ALA A 387 -8.55 16.26 -15.99
N ILE A 388 -8.75 15.51 -14.89
CA ILE A 388 -9.13 16.08 -13.58
C ILE A 388 -8.00 16.96 -13.04
N GLY A 389 -6.75 16.53 -13.21
CA GLY A 389 -5.57 17.27 -12.76
C GLY A 389 -5.42 18.65 -13.39
N THR A 390 -5.91 18.82 -14.61
CA THR A 390 -5.86 20.11 -15.35
C THR A 390 -7.01 21.06 -15.03
N ILE A 391 -8.08 20.60 -14.35
CA ILE A 391 -9.23 21.43 -14.00
C ILE A 391 -8.78 22.57 -13.08
N PRO A 392 -8.99 23.85 -13.48
CA PRO A 392 -8.68 24.98 -12.62
C PRO A 392 -9.74 25.12 -11.52
N ILE A 393 -9.30 25.07 -10.26
CA ILE A 393 -10.15 25.26 -9.08
C ILE A 393 -9.93 26.68 -8.59
N SER A 394 -10.92 27.53 -8.68
CA SER A 394 -10.86 28.90 -8.14
C SER A 394 -11.17 28.88 -6.65
N ILE A 395 -10.21 29.31 -5.83
CA ILE A 395 -10.41 29.46 -4.38
C ILE A 395 -10.65 30.94 -4.10
N PRO A 396 -11.75 31.30 -3.39
CA PRO A 396 -11.99 32.69 -3.02
C PRO A 396 -10.81 33.28 -2.22
N GLY A 397 -10.28 34.41 -2.67
CA GLY A 397 -9.13 35.08 -2.02
C GLY A 397 -7.77 34.77 -2.65
N MET A 398 -7.71 33.95 -3.70
CA MET A 398 -6.47 33.69 -4.46
C MET A 398 -6.59 34.31 -5.88
N GLU A 399 -5.51 34.97 -6.32
CA GLU A 399 -5.45 35.60 -7.66
C GLU A 399 -5.32 34.56 -8.79
N SER A 400 -4.74 33.38 -8.49
CA SER A 400 -4.55 32.31 -9.47
C SER A 400 -5.40 31.08 -9.14
N SER A 401 -5.86 30.38 -10.20
CA SER A 401 -6.57 29.11 -10.04
C SER A 401 -5.60 27.96 -9.69
N VAL A 402 -6.03 27.13 -8.77
CA VAL A 402 -5.32 25.94 -8.29
C VAL A 402 -5.59 24.77 -9.21
N ARG A 403 -4.59 23.95 -9.52
CA ARG A 403 -4.75 22.69 -10.27
C ARG A 403 -4.13 21.54 -9.49
N LEU A 404 -4.79 20.38 -9.53
CA LEU A 404 -4.24 19.16 -8.90
C LEU A 404 -2.98 18.64 -9.62
N GLY A 405 -2.83 18.97 -10.87
CA GLY A 405 -1.65 18.69 -11.67
C GLY A 405 -1.44 17.22 -12.06
N ILE A 406 -0.26 16.94 -12.64
CA ILE A 406 0.14 15.62 -13.17
C ILE A 406 0.29 14.57 -12.06
N ALA A 407 0.60 14.98 -10.83
CA ALA A 407 0.71 14.07 -9.70
C ALA A 407 -0.62 13.90 -8.95
N GLY A 408 -1.34 15.01 -8.67
CA GLY A 408 -2.55 14.97 -7.85
C GLY A 408 -3.76 14.38 -8.55
N GLY A 409 -3.99 14.71 -9.82
CA GLY A 409 -5.12 14.18 -10.59
C GLY A 409 -5.07 12.64 -10.74
N PRO A 410 -3.99 12.07 -11.28
CA PRO A 410 -3.88 10.63 -11.46
C PRO A 410 -3.90 9.83 -10.16
N ILE A 411 -3.32 10.30 -9.06
CA ILE A 411 -3.39 9.58 -7.78
C ILE A 411 -4.83 9.51 -7.25
N ILE A 412 -5.58 10.61 -7.33
CA ILE A 412 -6.98 10.66 -6.91
C ILE A 412 -7.81 9.71 -7.78
N MET A 413 -7.65 9.77 -9.11
CA MET A 413 -8.37 8.89 -10.01
C MET A 413 -8.02 7.42 -9.76
N GLY A 414 -6.73 7.11 -9.53
CA GLY A 414 -6.29 5.76 -9.17
C GLY A 414 -6.97 5.25 -7.88
N ILE A 415 -7.05 6.09 -6.83
CA ILE A 415 -7.75 5.75 -5.58
C ILE A 415 -9.24 5.50 -5.85
N ILE A 416 -9.91 6.37 -6.62
CA ILE A 416 -11.32 6.24 -6.96
C ILE A 416 -11.58 4.94 -7.73
N VAL A 417 -10.80 4.67 -8.77
CA VAL A 417 -10.93 3.46 -9.59
C VAL A 417 -10.61 2.21 -8.77
N GLY A 418 -9.59 2.23 -7.93
CA GLY A 418 -9.25 1.11 -7.05
C GLY A 418 -10.32 0.82 -6.00
N ALA A 419 -10.94 1.85 -5.42
CA ALA A 419 -11.95 1.70 -4.37
C ALA A 419 -13.36 1.45 -4.91
N LEU A 420 -13.76 2.15 -5.97
CA LEU A 420 -15.13 2.17 -6.48
C LEU A 420 -15.31 1.40 -7.80
N GLY A 421 -14.23 1.12 -8.53
CA GLY A 421 -14.27 0.40 -9.80
C GLY A 421 -15.10 -0.89 -9.74
N PRO A 422 -14.90 -1.77 -8.74
CA PRO A 422 -15.71 -2.98 -8.58
C PRO A 422 -17.20 -2.71 -8.39
N LYS A 423 -17.58 -1.59 -7.73
CA LYS A 423 -18.99 -1.21 -7.54
C LYS A 423 -19.64 -0.69 -8.82
N MET A 424 -18.85 -0.11 -9.70
CA MET A 424 -19.31 0.45 -10.99
C MET A 424 -19.20 -0.57 -12.13
N HIS A 425 -18.94 -1.85 -11.82
CA HIS A 425 -18.67 -2.91 -12.80
C HIS A 425 -17.51 -2.58 -13.77
N PHE A 426 -16.68 -1.63 -13.39
CA PHE A 426 -15.51 -1.26 -14.17
C PHE A 426 -14.39 -2.28 -13.90
N ILE A 427 -13.93 -2.94 -14.95
CA ILE A 427 -12.85 -3.93 -14.84
C ILE A 427 -11.54 -3.17 -14.74
N SER A 428 -11.21 -2.73 -13.54
CA SER A 428 -9.91 -2.15 -13.21
C SER A 428 -8.87 -3.20 -12.84
N TYR A 429 -9.24 -4.50 -12.99
CA TYR A 429 -8.37 -5.59 -12.60
C TYR A 429 -7.12 -5.60 -13.48
N THR A 430 -6.02 -5.42 -12.82
CA THR A 430 -4.69 -5.68 -13.36
C THR A 430 -4.04 -6.66 -12.40
N THR A 431 -3.32 -7.66 -12.91
CA THR A 431 -2.59 -8.57 -12.01
C THR A 431 -1.72 -7.73 -11.07
N GLN A 432 -1.61 -8.13 -9.83
CA GLN A 432 -0.75 -7.43 -8.86
C GLN A 432 0.67 -7.26 -9.40
N SER A 433 1.20 -8.29 -10.08
CA SER A 433 2.51 -8.24 -10.73
C SER A 433 2.59 -7.19 -11.83
N ALA A 434 1.56 -7.06 -12.69
CA ALA A 434 1.53 -6.07 -13.75
C ALA A 434 1.40 -4.63 -13.18
N SER A 435 0.56 -4.42 -12.19
CA SER A 435 0.44 -3.13 -11.51
C SER A 435 1.75 -2.72 -10.83
N LEU A 436 2.40 -3.65 -10.13
CA LEU A 436 3.71 -3.42 -9.50
C LEU A 436 4.79 -3.15 -10.55
N MET A 437 4.78 -3.86 -11.69
CA MET A 437 5.72 -3.65 -12.79
C MET A 437 5.56 -2.25 -13.39
N LEU A 438 4.34 -1.83 -13.72
CA LEU A 438 4.06 -0.50 -14.27
C LEU A 438 4.40 0.62 -13.28
N ARG A 439 4.09 0.43 -11.99
CA ARG A 439 4.48 1.36 -10.94
C ARG A 439 5.99 1.50 -10.84
N LYS A 440 6.74 0.39 -10.86
CA LYS A 440 8.20 0.41 -10.83
C LYS A 440 8.79 1.03 -12.10
N LEU A 441 8.24 0.71 -13.26
CA LEU A 441 8.68 1.29 -14.54
C LEU A 441 8.48 2.81 -14.55
N GLY A 442 7.28 3.28 -14.20
CA GLY A 442 6.97 4.71 -14.12
C GLY A 442 7.87 5.45 -13.14
N LEU A 443 8.05 4.89 -11.93
CA LEU A 443 8.94 5.48 -10.93
C LEU A 443 10.41 5.49 -11.39
N SER A 444 10.89 4.40 -12.01
CA SER A 444 12.28 4.35 -12.51
C SER A 444 12.52 5.38 -13.62
N LEU A 445 11.56 5.50 -14.54
CA LEU A 445 11.65 6.47 -15.63
C LEU A 445 11.68 7.90 -15.10
N TYR A 446 10.76 8.23 -14.18
CA TYR A 446 10.69 9.52 -13.50
C TYR A 446 12.01 9.84 -12.78
N LEU A 447 12.51 8.91 -11.96
CA LEU A 447 13.74 9.12 -11.18
C LEU A 447 14.98 9.21 -12.05
N ALA A 448 15.05 8.48 -13.17
CA ALA A 448 16.16 8.57 -14.10
C ALA A 448 16.23 9.94 -14.77
N CYS A 449 15.09 10.46 -15.24
CA CYS A 449 15.01 11.79 -15.86
C CYS A 449 15.36 12.90 -14.86
N LEU A 450 14.73 12.86 -13.70
CA LEU A 450 14.96 13.84 -12.63
C LEU A 450 16.43 13.83 -12.15
N GLY A 451 17.03 12.64 -12.02
CA GLY A 451 18.43 12.49 -11.63
C GLY A 451 19.38 13.03 -12.68
N LEU A 452 19.11 12.76 -13.95
CA LEU A 452 19.93 13.23 -15.06
C LEU A 452 19.96 14.77 -15.14
N ASP A 453 18.82 15.40 -14.93
CA ASP A 453 18.70 16.87 -14.91
C ASP A 453 19.42 17.48 -13.70
N ALA A 454 19.19 16.94 -12.50
CA ALA A 454 19.80 17.41 -11.27
C ALA A 454 21.32 17.17 -11.21
N GLY A 455 21.84 16.22 -11.99
CA GLY A 455 23.22 15.75 -11.88
C GLY A 455 24.29 16.80 -12.27
N LYS A 456 23.93 17.75 -13.12
CA LYS A 456 24.87 18.80 -13.60
C LYS A 456 25.47 19.61 -12.45
N ASP A 457 24.64 19.96 -11.46
CA ASP A 457 25.01 20.88 -10.37
C ASP A 457 25.13 20.19 -9.00
N PHE A 458 24.87 18.87 -8.93
CA PHE A 458 24.77 18.15 -7.66
C PHE A 458 26.05 18.19 -6.83
N PHE A 459 27.18 17.75 -7.38
CA PHE A 459 28.44 17.66 -6.64
C PHE A 459 28.98 19.03 -6.26
N ASP A 460 28.83 20.01 -7.15
CA ASP A 460 29.20 21.39 -6.85
C ASP A 460 28.39 21.97 -5.70
N THR A 461 27.08 21.63 -5.63
CA THR A 461 26.20 22.09 -4.56
C THR A 461 26.50 21.38 -3.24
N VAL A 462 26.68 20.07 -3.26
CA VAL A 462 26.96 19.28 -2.01
C VAL A 462 28.28 19.69 -1.39
N MET A 463 29.29 20.03 -2.16
CA MET A 463 30.62 20.43 -1.67
C MET A 463 30.65 21.87 -1.14
N ARG A 464 29.63 22.69 -1.41
CA ARG A 464 29.52 24.05 -0.87
C ARG A 464 28.97 24.05 0.57
N PRO A 465 29.22 25.10 1.37
CA PRO A 465 28.64 25.24 2.69
C PRO A 465 27.11 25.12 2.71
N GLN A 466 26.44 25.52 1.62
CA GLN A 466 25.00 25.41 1.46
C GLN A 466 24.54 23.93 1.42
N GLY A 467 25.28 23.04 0.74
CA GLY A 467 24.97 21.61 0.69
C GLY A 467 25.08 20.97 2.08
N LEU A 468 26.12 21.32 2.86
CA LEU A 468 26.26 20.85 4.24
C LEU A 468 25.12 21.36 5.13
N LEU A 469 24.67 22.60 4.95
CA LEU A 469 23.51 23.16 5.63
C LEU A 469 22.24 22.35 5.27
N TRP A 470 22.03 22.05 4.00
CA TRP A 470 20.90 21.25 3.51
C TRP A 470 20.89 19.84 4.13
N ILE A 471 22.05 19.19 4.21
CA ILE A 471 22.21 17.90 4.89
C ILE A 471 21.76 18.00 6.34
N GLY A 472 22.23 18.98 7.09
CA GLY A 472 21.86 19.18 8.49
C GLY A 472 20.35 19.44 8.67
N ILE A 473 19.79 20.32 7.84
CA ILE A 473 18.36 20.66 7.90
C ILE A 473 17.50 19.45 7.50
N GLY A 474 17.88 18.72 6.46
CA GLY A 474 17.17 17.49 6.06
C GLY A 474 17.13 16.46 7.18
N ALA A 475 18.24 16.26 7.90
CA ALA A 475 18.28 15.39 9.07
C ALA A 475 17.34 15.87 10.17
N LEU A 476 17.28 17.16 10.45
CA LEU A 476 16.37 17.73 11.46
C LEU A 476 14.90 17.56 11.05
N ILE A 477 14.55 17.85 9.79
CA ILE A 477 13.19 17.68 9.26
C ILE A 477 12.72 16.21 9.34
N THR A 478 13.63 15.25 9.19
CA THR A 478 13.31 13.82 9.32
C THR A 478 13.18 13.42 10.78
N ILE A 479 14.21 13.68 11.59
CA ILE A 479 14.36 13.10 12.93
C ILE A 479 13.42 13.76 13.95
N ILE A 480 13.29 15.08 13.95
CA ILE A 480 12.55 15.81 15.00
C ILE A 480 11.06 15.45 15.03
N PRO A 481 10.30 15.50 13.92
CA PRO A 481 8.88 15.15 13.94
C PRO A 481 8.65 13.69 14.33
N VAL A 482 9.50 12.78 13.84
CA VAL A 482 9.42 11.35 14.15
C VAL A 482 9.67 11.08 15.64
N LEU A 483 10.67 11.74 16.23
CA LEU A 483 10.95 11.61 17.67
C LEU A 483 9.83 12.22 18.53
N ILE A 484 9.36 13.42 18.22
CA ILE A 484 8.29 14.08 18.98
C ILE A 484 7.03 13.22 19.00
N VAL A 485 6.55 12.83 17.82
CA VAL A 485 5.31 12.07 17.71
C VAL A 485 5.48 10.65 18.26
N GLY A 486 6.63 10.01 18.00
CA GLY A 486 6.94 8.70 18.55
C GLY A 486 6.98 8.68 20.07
N LEU A 487 7.60 9.69 20.71
CA LEU A 487 7.64 9.84 22.17
C LEU A 487 6.25 10.06 22.78
N ILE A 488 5.43 10.92 22.15
CA ILE A 488 4.07 11.17 22.62
C ILE A 488 3.24 9.90 22.47
N ALA A 489 3.34 9.20 21.33
CA ALA A 489 2.63 7.94 21.09
C ALA A 489 3.01 6.87 22.13
N LEU A 490 4.31 6.71 22.45
CA LEU A 490 4.78 5.80 23.50
C LEU A 490 4.19 6.14 24.88
N LYS A 491 4.12 7.43 25.23
CA LYS A 491 3.56 7.88 26.51
C LYS A 491 2.06 7.60 26.66
N THR A 492 1.31 7.58 25.56
CA THR A 492 -0.13 7.27 25.61
C THR A 492 -0.41 5.81 25.96
N LYS A 493 0.57 4.91 25.77
CA LYS A 493 0.46 3.45 25.96
C LYS A 493 -0.70 2.81 25.20
N LYS A 494 -1.20 3.50 24.17
CA LYS A 494 -2.33 3.04 23.35
C LYS A 494 -1.91 1.98 22.33
N PHE A 495 -0.67 2.07 21.84
CA PHE A 495 -0.12 1.19 20.83
C PHE A 495 1.14 0.48 21.33
N ASP A 496 1.42 -0.71 20.82
CA ASP A 496 2.71 -1.36 20.96
C ASP A 496 3.78 -0.63 20.12
N PHE A 497 5.05 -0.92 20.38
CA PHE A 497 6.15 -0.29 19.67
C PHE A 497 6.18 -0.62 18.17
N GLY A 498 5.75 -1.83 17.78
CA GLY A 498 5.65 -2.24 16.38
C GLY A 498 4.64 -1.38 15.61
N THR A 499 3.45 -1.20 16.17
CA THR A 499 2.41 -0.29 15.64
C THR A 499 2.93 1.13 15.48
N ILE A 500 3.62 1.66 16.50
CA ILE A 500 4.21 3.02 16.44
C ILE A 500 5.24 3.11 15.31
N CYS A 501 6.14 2.13 15.18
CA CYS A 501 7.11 2.09 14.07
C CYS A 501 6.41 2.06 12.71
N GLY A 502 5.34 1.27 12.56
CA GLY A 502 4.53 1.24 11.34
C GLY A 502 3.91 2.59 10.99
N ILE A 503 3.33 3.28 12.00
CA ILE A 503 2.78 4.63 11.84
C ILE A 503 3.88 5.61 11.40
N LEU A 504 5.03 5.62 12.05
CA LEU A 504 6.15 6.51 11.72
C LEU A 504 6.70 6.26 10.32
N CYS A 505 6.95 4.99 9.97
CA CYS A 505 7.41 4.61 8.62
C CYS A 505 6.37 4.96 7.55
N GLY A 506 5.09 4.72 7.80
CA GLY A 506 4.00 5.00 6.85
C GLY A 506 3.79 6.49 6.63
N SER A 507 3.85 7.31 7.71
CA SER A 507 3.76 8.77 7.62
C SER A 507 4.93 9.39 6.85
N MET A 508 6.10 8.76 6.88
CA MET A 508 7.31 9.19 6.15
C MET A 508 7.44 8.51 4.78
N ALA A 509 6.45 7.71 4.39
CA ALA A 509 6.44 6.95 3.12
C ALA A 509 7.71 6.11 2.90
N ASN A 510 8.28 5.57 3.98
CA ASN A 510 9.61 4.94 4.01
C ASN A 510 9.53 3.41 4.19
N PRO A 511 9.45 2.63 3.09
CA PRO A 511 9.41 1.17 3.16
C PRO A 511 10.74 0.55 3.61
N MET A 512 11.87 1.27 3.46
CA MET A 512 13.19 0.76 3.90
C MET A 512 13.29 0.78 5.42
N ALA A 513 12.79 1.85 6.05
CA ALA A 513 12.68 1.92 7.49
C ALA A 513 11.68 0.88 8.05
N LEU A 514 10.60 0.57 7.31
CA LEU A 514 9.71 -0.54 7.65
C LEU A 514 10.44 -1.89 7.60
N GLY A 515 11.29 -2.12 6.57
CA GLY A 515 12.13 -3.32 6.51
C GLY A 515 12.96 -3.49 7.78
N TYR A 516 13.63 -2.42 8.23
CA TYR A 516 14.36 -2.43 9.50
C TYR A 516 13.44 -2.72 10.72
N ALA A 517 12.25 -2.14 10.76
CA ALA A 517 11.30 -2.40 11.85
C ALA A 517 10.88 -3.89 11.89
N ASN A 518 10.55 -4.49 10.75
CA ASN A 518 10.18 -5.90 10.65
C ASN A 518 11.34 -6.85 11.02
N ASP A 519 12.58 -6.49 10.69
CA ASP A 519 13.76 -7.29 11.03
C ASP A 519 14.09 -7.25 12.54
N THR A 520 13.67 -6.18 13.23
CA THR A 520 14.06 -5.93 14.64
C THR A 520 12.92 -6.12 15.64
N ILE A 521 11.68 -6.11 15.21
CA ILE A 521 10.48 -6.27 16.04
C ILE A 521 9.74 -7.53 15.59
N LYS A 522 9.39 -8.38 16.55
CA LYS A 522 8.65 -9.63 16.26
C LYS A 522 7.19 -9.31 15.91
N GLY A 523 6.65 -10.02 14.92
CA GLY A 523 5.26 -9.92 14.47
C GLY A 523 5.05 -8.92 13.32
N ASP A 524 3.80 -8.81 12.85
CA ASP A 524 3.44 -8.07 11.63
C ASP A 524 2.82 -6.69 11.92
N THR A 525 2.77 -6.26 13.18
CA THR A 525 2.09 -5.02 13.61
C THR A 525 2.64 -3.78 12.91
N ALA A 526 3.96 -3.73 12.67
CA ALA A 526 4.58 -2.63 11.93
C ALA A 526 4.12 -2.58 10.48
N SER A 527 4.06 -3.75 9.80
CA SER A 527 3.58 -3.83 8.41
C SER A 527 2.11 -3.48 8.27
N ILE A 528 1.27 -3.95 9.20
CA ILE A 528 -0.18 -3.67 9.21
C ILE A 528 -0.43 -2.18 9.40
N SER A 529 0.21 -1.57 10.39
CA SER A 529 0.06 -0.15 10.68
C SER A 529 0.63 0.73 9.57
N TYR A 530 1.75 0.33 8.96
CA TYR A 530 2.27 0.99 7.77
C TYR A 530 1.26 0.98 6.63
N ALA A 531 0.68 -0.18 6.31
CA ALA A 531 -0.31 -0.31 5.25
C ALA A 531 -1.58 0.52 5.50
N SER A 532 -1.98 0.68 6.75
CA SER A 532 -3.13 1.50 7.16
C SER A 532 -2.89 3.00 6.99
N VAL A 533 -1.65 3.48 7.25
CA VAL A 533 -1.30 4.91 7.34
C VAL A 533 -0.72 5.45 6.03
N TYR A 534 0.09 4.65 5.33
CA TYR A 534 0.80 5.04 4.12
C TYR A 534 -0.09 5.68 3.04
N PRO A 535 -1.32 5.16 2.74
CA PRO A 535 -2.17 5.71 1.70
C PRO A 535 -2.53 7.18 1.91
N LEU A 536 -3.02 7.49 3.13
CA LEU A 536 -3.41 8.85 3.48
C LEU A 536 -2.19 9.76 3.58
N GLY A 537 -1.09 9.26 4.17
CA GLY A 537 0.15 9.99 4.31
C GLY A 537 0.72 10.44 2.96
N MET A 538 0.75 9.54 1.97
CA MET A 538 1.18 9.87 0.61
C MET A 538 0.30 10.93 -0.04
N PHE A 539 -1.02 10.73 0.00
CA PHE A 539 -1.98 11.67 -0.56
C PHE A 539 -1.86 13.07 0.04
N LEU A 540 -1.81 13.16 1.37
CA LEU A 540 -1.70 14.45 2.07
C LEU A 540 -0.41 15.19 1.73
N ARG A 541 0.72 14.51 1.62
CA ARG A 541 2.00 15.16 1.28
C ARG A 541 2.01 15.75 -0.13
N VAL A 542 1.39 15.06 -1.10
CA VAL A 542 1.21 15.59 -2.46
C VAL A 542 0.40 16.88 -2.44
N ILE A 543 -0.72 16.88 -1.73
CA ILE A 543 -1.59 18.06 -1.61
C ILE A 543 -0.89 19.20 -0.84
N ILE A 544 -0.22 18.88 0.27
CA ILE A 544 0.50 19.88 1.08
C ILE A 544 1.62 20.54 0.27
N ALA A 545 2.38 19.78 -0.54
CA ALA A 545 3.42 20.35 -1.38
C ALA A 545 2.85 21.39 -2.37
N GLN A 546 1.71 21.10 -2.98
CA GLN A 546 1.02 22.04 -3.87
C GLN A 546 0.49 23.26 -3.10
N ILE A 547 -0.15 23.05 -1.95
CA ILE A 547 -0.67 24.14 -1.10
C ILE A 547 0.47 25.09 -0.68
N ILE A 548 1.62 24.55 -0.25
CA ILE A 548 2.76 25.38 0.15
C ILE A 548 3.22 26.28 -1.02
N VAL A 549 3.36 25.72 -2.20
CA VAL A 549 3.74 26.51 -3.40
C VAL A 549 2.73 27.62 -3.63
N MET A 550 1.43 27.32 -3.58
CA MET A 550 0.40 28.29 -3.86
C MET A 550 0.29 29.43 -2.87
N PHE A 551 0.50 29.15 -1.58
CA PHE A 551 0.34 30.17 -0.53
C PHE A 551 1.62 30.93 -0.20
N PHE A 552 2.78 30.38 -0.48
CA PHE A 552 4.07 30.96 -0.06
C PHE A 552 5.00 31.28 -1.23
N ALA A 553 4.70 30.85 -2.46
CA ALA A 553 5.48 31.19 -3.64
C ALA A 553 4.88 32.38 -4.42
N THR A 554 3.70 32.86 -4.02
CA THR A 554 3.10 34.11 -4.47
C THR A 554 3.44 35.18 -3.43
#